data_ce060b8b2b8f527e31b72b659330a03b
#
_entry.id   ce060b8b2b8f527e31b72b659330a03b
#
_cell.length_a   1.000
_cell.length_b   1.000
_cell.length_c   1.000
_cell.angle_alpha   90.00
_cell.angle_beta   90.00
_cell.angle_gamma   90.00
#
_symmetry.space_group_name_H-M   'P 1'
#
loop_
_entity.id
_entity.type
_entity.pdbx_description
1 polymer ?
#
loop_
_entity_poly.entity_id
_entity_poly.type
_entity_poly.pdbx_seq_one_letter_code
_entity_poly.pdbx_strand_id
1 'polypeptide(L)'
;GCSLKDMPNGSTTYNGLQNPSQIKGTWQRYQNKETSSDVLTCYGYGDGGGGPTEEMLEQSRRMEEGVAGVPRVHQTFAKDFFHILEDNMDRKCLPSWCGELYLEFHRGTYTSQAKNKKYNRACEFLMGDAEFYSVLAKVMGAKYEYPAKDLEKNWKLLLINQFHDILPGSSIKDVYEDSAVQYEEIIQSAGRIVNESQSAVLSVLEEENKKECLAVFNPLSFGRTSVAELSGEEAVMAEEYRNGSCPENISVQKTPDGSTLFLIKDAPSKGIGVYEYSSSVRAEEEPVITSLMTDERGWPVSFDTPFFHMEFDGQGEICGIRDLREDRELLKKGAVGNELLVYEDRPMEFDAWNIDAGYREKKWKFGGVMEFYLEENGPVRGCLFIRRRFMDSVLEQKICFYPHTSRIDFKTKADWNESQLLLRTSFPLDIQSSEADFEIQFGNVKRPVHKNTTWDQARFEVCAHKWMDLSEYGYGAAILNDCKYGCDIHDSVMSLTLIKSGIFPDPQADQGLHEFTYSLYPHRGDFRRGGVIREAYDLNCPLIIQRENGIKTESWSFLRIAEENIFTDTVNNAEEGDDL
;
A
#
# COMPACT_ATOMS: atom_id res chain seq x y z
N GLY A 1 -12.27 16.16 19.62
CA GLY A 1 -13.52 16.17 18.88
C GLY A 1 -14.72 16.21 19.80
N CYS A 2 -15.72 17.05 19.51
CA CYS A 2 -17.00 16.98 20.21
C CYS A 2 -17.77 15.75 19.70
N SER A 3 -18.25 14.94 20.62
CA SER A 3 -19.22 13.89 20.32
C SER A 3 -20.46 14.49 19.66
N LEU A 4 -21.11 13.80 18.74
CA LEU A 4 -22.38 14.22 18.16
C LEU A 4 -23.46 14.47 19.24
N LYS A 5 -23.33 13.86 20.43
CA LYS A 5 -24.19 14.08 21.60
C LYS A 5 -23.98 15.42 22.28
N ASP A 6 -22.81 16.04 22.13
CA ASP A 6 -22.43 17.31 22.77
C ASP A 6 -22.74 18.53 21.90
N MET A 7 -23.26 18.34 20.68
CA MET A 7 -23.66 19.45 19.81
C MET A 7 -25.01 20.05 20.29
N PRO A 8 -25.04 21.33 20.63
CA PRO A 8 -26.28 21.94 21.04
C PRO A 8 -27.34 21.92 19.93
N ASN A 9 -28.58 21.64 20.30
CA ASN A 9 -29.77 21.73 19.45
C ASN A 9 -29.87 20.79 18.25
N GLY A 10 -29.62 19.49 18.46
CA GLY A 10 -29.98 18.46 17.49
C GLY A 10 -29.18 18.58 16.19
N SER A 11 -27.90 18.21 16.26
CA SER A 11 -27.11 18.07 15.04
C SER A 11 -27.63 16.90 14.21
N THR A 12 -27.52 17.04 12.90
CA THR A 12 -27.79 15.96 11.96
C THR A 12 -26.74 15.96 10.87
N THR A 13 -26.38 14.78 10.40
CA THR A 13 -25.60 14.58 9.20
C THR A 13 -26.53 14.26 8.03
N TYR A 14 -26.63 12.96 7.65
CA TYR A 14 -27.54 12.48 6.62
C TYR A 14 -28.75 11.71 7.20
N ASN A 15 -28.74 11.39 8.50
CA ASN A 15 -29.82 10.69 9.21
C ASN A 15 -30.77 11.65 9.96
N GLY A 16 -31.13 12.76 9.34
CA GLY A 16 -31.99 13.76 9.96
C GLY A 16 -33.36 13.24 10.33
N LEU A 17 -33.90 13.67 11.48
CA LEU A 17 -35.27 13.34 11.93
C LEU A 17 -36.30 14.36 11.44
N GLN A 18 -35.88 15.40 10.73
CA GLN A 18 -36.74 16.45 10.18
C GLN A 18 -37.62 17.15 11.21
N ASN A 19 -37.18 17.24 12.46
CA ASN A 19 -37.87 17.94 13.52
C ASN A 19 -37.45 19.42 13.61
N PRO A 20 -38.27 20.31 14.23
CA PRO A 20 -37.99 21.72 14.31
C PRO A 20 -36.65 22.08 14.97
N SER A 21 -36.20 21.28 15.95
CA SER A 21 -34.92 21.47 16.65
C SER A 21 -33.74 21.26 15.71
N GLN A 22 -33.75 20.21 14.91
CA GLN A 22 -32.67 19.93 13.94
C GLN A 22 -32.64 20.99 12.84
N ILE A 23 -33.77 21.37 12.28
CA ILE A 23 -33.85 22.41 11.24
C ILE A 23 -33.33 23.76 11.77
N LYS A 24 -33.78 24.16 12.95
CA LYS A 24 -33.25 25.36 13.60
C LYS A 24 -31.75 25.27 13.89
N GLY A 25 -31.30 24.13 14.41
CA GLY A 25 -29.89 23.83 14.68
C GLY A 25 -29.02 23.88 13.43
N THR A 26 -29.48 23.33 12.31
CA THR A 26 -28.77 23.40 11.02
C THR A 26 -28.53 24.84 10.59
N TRP A 27 -29.54 25.68 10.63
CA TRP A 27 -29.39 27.11 10.33
C TRP A 27 -28.46 27.82 11.33
N GLN A 28 -28.57 27.54 12.62
CA GLN A 28 -27.73 28.17 13.64
C GLN A 28 -26.25 27.86 13.46
N ARG A 29 -25.90 26.61 13.09
CA ARG A 29 -24.52 26.14 12.87
C ARG A 29 -23.95 26.56 11.52
N TYR A 30 -24.79 26.87 10.54
CA TYR A 30 -24.33 27.31 9.22
C TYR A 30 -23.47 28.57 9.34
N GLN A 31 -22.25 28.53 8.81
CA GLN A 31 -21.25 29.61 8.98
C GLN A 31 -21.28 30.64 7.84
N ASN A 32 -21.63 30.27 6.62
CA ASN A 32 -21.54 31.13 5.44
C ASN A 32 -22.84 31.90 5.16
N LYS A 33 -23.42 32.51 6.22
CA LYS A 33 -24.72 33.21 6.14
C LYS A 33 -24.70 34.45 5.25
N GLU A 34 -23.53 35.06 5.08
CA GLU A 34 -23.34 36.15 4.12
C GLU A 34 -23.33 35.71 2.66
N THR A 35 -23.12 34.42 2.39
CA THR A 35 -23.06 33.87 1.02
C THR A 35 -24.44 33.42 0.56
N SER A 36 -25.20 32.75 1.43
CA SER A 36 -26.52 32.22 1.12
C SER A 36 -27.42 32.16 2.34
N SER A 37 -28.72 32.35 2.10
CA SER A 37 -29.78 32.12 3.09
C SER A 37 -30.35 30.71 3.06
N ASP A 38 -29.92 29.86 2.16
CA ASP A 38 -30.44 28.54 1.93
C ASP A 38 -29.47 27.46 2.43
N VAL A 39 -30.00 26.40 3.04
CA VAL A 39 -29.21 25.29 3.59
C VAL A 39 -29.88 23.97 3.22
N LEU A 40 -29.12 23.02 2.68
CA LEU A 40 -29.59 21.67 2.39
C LEU A 40 -29.55 20.80 3.65
N THR A 41 -30.63 20.04 3.89
CA THR A 41 -30.73 19.08 4.99
C THR A 41 -31.24 17.74 4.44
N CYS A 42 -30.49 16.66 4.65
CA CYS A 42 -30.93 15.31 4.35
C CYS A 42 -31.62 14.69 5.56
N TYR A 43 -32.69 13.90 5.35
CA TYR A 43 -33.40 13.24 6.44
C TYR A 43 -33.91 11.86 6.09
N GLY A 44 -34.16 11.06 7.11
CA GLY A 44 -34.54 9.66 7.00
C GLY A 44 -33.55 8.73 7.69
N TYR A 45 -33.93 7.51 7.97
CA TYR A 45 -33.05 6.49 8.54
C TYR A 45 -32.15 5.89 7.46
N GLY A 46 -30.97 6.49 7.23
CA GLY A 46 -30.00 6.05 6.22
C GLY A 46 -29.15 4.87 6.67
N ASP A 47 -28.63 4.91 7.90
CA ASP A 47 -27.93 3.77 8.49
C ASP A 47 -28.93 2.64 8.81
N GLY A 48 -28.69 1.47 8.21
CA GLY A 48 -29.60 0.33 8.35
C GLY A 48 -30.66 0.20 7.24
N GLY A 49 -30.53 0.95 6.14
CA GLY A 49 -31.35 0.78 4.94
C GLY A 49 -32.78 1.28 5.06
N GLY A 50 -33.04 2.18 6.01
CA GLY A 50 -34.34 2.83 6.18
C GLY A 50 -34.50 4.07 5.29
N GLY A 51 -35.57 4.83 5.54
CA GLY A 51 -35.90 6.06 4.84
C GLY A 51 -36.72 7.00 5.70
N PRO A 52 -37.39 8.02 5.11
CA PRO A 52 -38.29 8.91 5.81
C PRO A 52 -39.48 8.16 6.39
N THR A 53 -39.89 8.53 7.61
CA THR A 53 -41.11 8.04 8.23
C THR A 53 -42.30 8.97 7.93
N GLU A 54 -43.52 8.48 8.17
CA GLU A 54 -44.75 9.27 8.06
C GLU A 54 -44.68 10.53 8.93
N GLU A 55 -44.12 10.41 10.16
CA GLU A 55 -43.94 11.54 11.07
C GLU A 55 -42.97 12.59 10.51
N MET A 56 -41.84 12.18 9.92
CA MET A 56 -40.87 13.10 9.30
C MET A 56 -41.49 13.85 8.13
N LEU A 57 -42.27 13.18 7.31
CA LEU A 57 -42.99 13.79 6.19
C LEU A 57 -44.06 14.79 6.66
N GLU A 58 -44.82 14.46 7.68
CA GLU A 58 -45.81 15.34 8.27
C GLU A 58 -45.17 16.56 8.94
N GLN A 59 -44.06 16.38 9.66
CA GLN A 59 -43.31 17.48 10.23
C GLN A 59 -42.76 18.42 9.14
N SER A 60 -42.21 17.86 8.05
CA SER A 60 -41.73 18.64 6.89
C SER A 60 -42.86 19.49 6.30
N ARG A 61 -44.04 18.88 6.05
CA ARG A 61 -45.23 19.57 5.51
C ARG A 61 -45.67 20.74 6.40
N ARG A 62 -45.71 20.55 7.74
CA ARG A 62 -46.08 21.61 8.70
C ARG A 62 -45.05 22.72 8.71
N MET A 63 -43.75 22.43 8.62
CA MET A 63 -42.71 23.44 8.61
C MET A 63 -42.68 24.21 7.28
N GLU A 64 -43.14 23.62 6.17
CA GLU A 64 -43.31 24.29 4.89
C GLU A 64 -44.38 25.39 4.97
N GLU A 65 -45.44 25.19 5.71
CA GLU A 65 -46.49 26.21 6.00
C GLU A 65 -45.96 27.36 6.88
N GLY A 66 -44.89 27.09 7.64
CA GLY A 66 -44.19 28.06 8.51
C GLY A 66 -44.46 27.83 9.98
N VAL A 67 -43.40 27.70 10.76
CA VAL A 67 -43.40 27.58 12.21
C VAL A 67 -42.59 28.74 12.80
N ALA A 68 -43.17 29.46 13.76
CA ALA A 68 -42.50 30.61 14.37
C ALA A 68 -41.13 30.26 14.99
N GLY A 69 -40.08 30.93 14.54
CA GLY A 69 -38.70 30.73 15.04
C GLY A 69 -37.95 29.54 14.42
N VAL A 70 -38.50 28.89 13.38
CA VAL A 70 -37.88 27.82 12.61
C VAL A 70 -37.75 28.26 11.16
N PRO A 71 -36.65 27.97 10.46
CA PRO A 71 -36.54 28.21 9.02
C PRO A 71 -37.68 27.51 8.25
N ARG A 72 -38.12 28.12 7.15
CA ARG A 72 -39.02 27.44 6.23
C ARG A 72 -38.33 26.26 5.58
N VAL A 73 -39.03 25.16 5.45
CA VAL A 73 -38.56 23.94 4.81
C VAL A 73 -39.28 23.79 3.46
N HIS A 74 -38.54 23.34 2.48
CA HIS A 74 -39.11 22.97 1.19
C HIS A 74 -38.46 21.65 0.72
N GLN A 75 -39.25 20.68 0.32
CA GLN A 75 -38.74 19.44 -0.24
C GLN A 75 -38.35 19.61 -1.69
N THR A 76 -37.14 19.22 -2.04
CA THR A 76 -36.63 19.36 -3.40
C THR A 76 -35.59 18.27 -3.73
N PHE A 77 -35.22 18.15 -4.98
CA PHE A 77 -34.06 17.34 -5.40
C PHE A 77 -32.75 18.10 -5.14
N ALA A 78 -31.70 17.38 -4.79
CA ALA A 78 -30.38 17.98 -4.58
C ALA A 78 -29.93 18.83 -5.79
N LYS A 79 -30.18 18.37 -7.02
CA LYS A 79 -29.87 19.12 -8.24
C LYS A 79 -30.54 20.49 -8.28
N ASP A 80 -31.83 20.54 -7.95
CA ASP A 80 -32.61 21.79 -8.00
C ASP A 80 -32.15 22.75 -6.91
N PHE A 81 -31.83 22.22 -5.72
CA PHE A 81 -31.24 23.02 -4.64
C PHE A 81 -29.92 23.68 -5.08
N PHE A 82 -29.02 22.93 -5.74
CA PHE A 82 -27.75 23.50 -6.19
C PHE A 82 -27.93 24.56 -7.27
N HIS A 83 -28.91 24.42 -8.16
CA HIS A 83 -29.24 25.47 -9.13
C HIS A 83 -29.76 26.74 -8.43
N ILE A 84 -30.71 26.59 -7.47
CA ILE A 84 -31.23 27.71 -6.69
C ILE A 84 -30.08 28.41 -5.92
N LEU A 85 -29.18 27.61 -5.32
CA LEU A 85 -28.03 28.14 -4.59
C LEU A 85 -27.10 28.93 -5.52
N GLU A 86 -26.79 28.39 -6.70
CA GLU A 86 -25.91 29.05 -7.70
C GLU A 86 -26.49 30.38 -8.18
N ASP A 87 -27.81 30.47 -8.37
CA ASP A 87 -28.49 31.66 -8.80
C ASP A 87 -28.56 32.77 -7.73
N ASN A 88 -28.65 32.35 -6.43
CA ASN A 88 -28.90 33.27 -5.33
C ASN A 88 -27.67 33.62 -4.50
N MET A 89 -26.55 32.90 -4.61
CA MET A 89 -25.37 33.15 -3.80
C MET A 89 -24.60 34.41 -4.21
N ASP A 90 -24.04 35.11 -3.23
CA ASP A 90 -23.07 36.17 -3.52
C ASP A 90 -21.67 35.58 -3.80
N ARG A 91 -21.34 35.46 -5.08
CA ARG A 91 -20.05 34.91 -5.54
C ARG A 91 -18.82 35.69 -5.08
N LYS A 92 -18.98 36.96 -4.64
CA LYS A 92 -17.86 37.78 -4.14
C LYS A 92 -17.40 37.34 -2.74
N CYS A 93 -18.30 36.71 -1.99
CA CYS A 93 -18.04 36.24 -0.63
C CYS A 93 -17.69 34.77 -0.54
N LEU A 94 -17.55 34.06 -1.69
CA LEU A 94 -17.25 32.64 -1.70
C LEU A 94 -15.83 32.38 -1.19
N PRO A 95 -15.68 31.53 -0.16
CA PRO A 95 -14.38 31.03 0.22
C PRO A 95 -13.80 30.13 -0.88
N SER A 96 -12.50 30.20 -1.07
CA SER A 96 -11.79 29.35 -2.02
C SER A 96 -10.85 28.39 -1.27
N TRP A 97 -10.85 27.14 -1.67
CA TRP A 97 -9.92 26.13 -1.20
C TRP A 97 -9.21 25.47 -2.39
N CYS A 98 -7.90 25.38 -2.33
CA CYS A 98 -7.10 24.68 -3.31
C CYS A 98 -6.29 23.58 -2.63
N GLY A 99 -6.47 22.32 -3.04
CA GLY A 99 -5.80 21.17 -2.47
C GLY A 99 -6.79 20.12 -1.92
N GLU A 100 -6.26 19.23 -1.10
CA GLU A 100 -7.02 18.12 -0.53
C GLU A 100 -8.11 18.61 0.45
N LEU A 101 -9.33 18.09 0.28
CA LEU A 101 -10.38 18.22 1.29
C LEU A 101 -10.22 17.11 2.33
N TYR A 102 -9.35 17.33 3.28
CA TYR A 102 -9.02 16.36 4.32
C TYR A 102 -10.17 16.17 5.32
N LEU A 103 -10.62 14.92 5.51
CA LEU A 103 -11.59 14.58 6.54
C LEU A 103 -10.87 14.35 7.87
N GLU A 104 -11.24 15.11 8.90
CA GLU A 104 -10.63 15.06 10.23
C GLU A 104 -11.13 13.89 11.10
N PHE A 105 -11.94 13.01 10.54
CA PHE A 105 -12.46 11.79 11.16
C PHE A 105 -11.94 10.56 10.43
N HIS A 106 -12.18 9.37 11.00
CA HIS A 106 -11.92 8.07 10.37
C HIS A 106 -10.44 7.79 10.02
N ARG A 107 -9.50 8.37 10.76
CA ARG A 107 -8.06 8.18 10.53
C ARG A 107 -7.60 6.75 10.79
N GLY A 108 -8.29 6.03 11.68
CA GLY A 108 -8.02 4.63 11.99
C GLY A 108 -8.30 3.70 10.82
N THR A 109 -9.24 4.05 9.95
CA THR A 109 -9.64 3.25 8.79
C THR A 109 -8.52 3.04 7.77
N TYR A 110 -7.49 3.85 7.77
CA TYR A 110 -6.31 3.64 6.92
C TYR A 110 -5.52 2.39 7.33
N THR A 111 -5.68 1.91 8.58
CA THR A 111 -4.91 0.78 9.10
C THR A 111 -5.76 -0.37 9.63
N SER A 112 -6.94 -0.10 10.21
CA SER A 112 -7.81 -1.14 10.81
C SER A 112 -8.05 -2.31 9.87
N GLN A 113 -7.99 -3.56 10.38
CA GLN A 113 -8.09 -4.80 9.62
C GLN A 113 -7.04 -4.89 8.50
N ALA A 114 -5.77 -4.81 8.89
CA ALA A 114 -4.63 -4.78 7.99
C ALA A 114 -4.56 -5.98 7.02
N LYS A 115 -5.02 -7.17 7.44
CA LYS A 115 -5.08 -8.37 6.58
C LYS A 115 -6.02 -8.16 5.40
N ASN A 116 -7.18 -7.53 5.64
CA ASN A 116 -8.15 -7.23 4.59
C ASN A 116 -7.55 -6.29 3.53
N LYS A 117 -6.78 -5.28 3.96
CA LYS A 117 -6.07 -4.37 3.06
C LYS A 117 -4.96 -5.07 2.26
N LYS A 118 -4.27 -6.04 2.88
CA LYS A 118 -3.27 -6.87 2.18
C LYS A 118 -3.92 -7.71 1.08
N TYR A 119 -5.02 -8.40 1.40
CA TYR A 119 -5.79 -9.16 0.42
C TYR A 119 -6.26 -8.29 -0.74
N ASN A 120 -6.82 -7.11 -0.44
CA ASN A 120 -7.27 -6.18 -1.47
C ASN A 120 -6.14 -5.77 -2.41
N ARG A 121 -4.99 -5.32 -1.87
CA ARG A 121 -3.82 -4.93 -2.68
C ARG A 121 -3.32 -6.07 -3.56
N ALA A 122 -3.20 -7.27 -3.01
CA ALA A 122 -2.76 -8.45 -3.77
C ALA A 122 -3.74 -8.80 -4.88
N CYS A 123 -5.06 -8.76 -4.61
CA CYS A 123 -6.08 -9.06 -5.61
C CYS A 123 -6.17 -8.00 -6.71
N GLU A 124 -5.97 -6.70 -6.41
CA GLU A 124 -5.93 -5.65 -7.43
C GLU A 124 -4.84 -5.92 -8.48
N PHE A 125 -3.62 -6.25 -8.06
CA PHE A 125 -2.53 -6.60 -8.96
C PHE A 125 -2.77 -7.91 -9.70
N LEU A 126 -3.19 -8.95 -8.98
CA LEU A 126 -3.41 -10.27 -9.56
C LEU A 126 -4.52 -10.26 -10.62
N MET A 127 -5.58 -9.48 -10.41
CA MET A 127 -6.66 -9.32 -11.40
C MET A 127 -6.17 -8.60 -12.66
N GLY A 128 -5.36 -7.54 -12.51
CA GLY A 128 -4.72 -6.87 -13.64
C GLY A 128 -3.80 -7.81 -14.43
N ASP A 129 -3.03 -8.66 -13.76
CA ASP A 129 -2.19 -9.66 -14.39
C ASP A 129 -3.02 -10.73 -15.12
N ALA A 130 -4.11 -11.20 -14.51
CA ALA A 130 -5.01 -12.19 -15.12
C ALA A 130 -5.65 -11.66 -16.40
N GLU A 131 -6.09 -10.41 -16.44
CA GLU A 131 -6.59 -9.76 -17.66
C GLU A 131 -5.51 -9.62 -18.71
N PHE A 132 -4.35 -9.08 -18.35
CA PHE A 132 -3.24 -8.85 -19.28
C PHE A 132 -2.75 -10.13 -19.94
N TYR A 133 -2.45 -11.19 -19.18
CA TYR A 133 -1.95 -12.43 -19.74
C TYR A 133 -3.01 -13.16 -20.57
N SER A 134 -4.29 -13.06 -20.20
CA SER A 134 -5.40 -13.60 -21.00
C SER A 134 -5.53 -12.91 -22.36
N VAL A 135 -5.37 -11.58 -22.41
CA VAL A 135 -5.32 -10.81 -23.66
C VAL A 135 -4.10 -11.22 -24.48
N LEU A 136 -2.93 -11.34 -23.85
CA LEU A 136 -1.70 -11.73 -24.51
C LEU A 136 -1.84 -13.09 -25.18
N ALA A 137 -2.38 -14.09 -24.48
CA ALA A 137 -2.63 -15.42 -25.03
C ALA A 137 -3.59 -15.37 -26.25
N LYS A 138 -4.68 -14.59 -26.15
CA LYS A 138 -5.64 -14.40 -27.25
C LYS A 138 -4.96 -13.78 -28.48
N VAL A 139 -4.22 -12.68 -28.31
CA VAL A 139 -3.58 -11.93 -29.42
C VAL A 139 -2.47 -12.73 -30.08
N MET A 140 -1.74 -13.53 -29.34
CA MET A 140 -0.72 -14.43 -29.91
C MET A 140 -1.30 -15.63 -30.67
N GLY A 141 -2.62 -15.80 -30.68
CA GLY A 141 -3.29 -16.89 -31.36
C GLY A 141 -3.14 -18.24 -30.67
N ALA A 142 -2.88 -18.25 -29.38
CA ALA A 142 -2.87 -19.48 -28.58
C ALA A 142 -4.25 -20.15 -28.59
N LYS A 143 -4.28 -21.47 -28.35
CA LYS A 143 -5.54 -22.20 -28.12
C LYS A 143 -6.05 -21.89 -26.70
N TYR A 144 -6.53 -20.68 -26.52
CA TYR A 144 -6.96 -20.14 -25.23
C TYR A 144 -8.27 -19.36 -25.40
N GLU A 145 -9.24 -19.64 -24.54
CA GLU A 145 -10.51 -18.92 -24.48
C GLU A 145 -10.41 -17.84 -23.36
N TYR A 146 -10.69 -16.60 -23.69
CA TYR A 146 -10.67 -15.50 -22.72
C TYR A 146 -11.71 -15.74 -21.63
N PRO A 147 -11.34 -15.80 -20.34
CA PRO A 147 -12.21 -16.25 -19.26
C PRO A 147 -13.10 -15.11 -18.71
N ALA A 148 -13.87 -14.46 -19.59
CA ALA A 148 -14.67 -13.27 -19.26
C ALA A 148 -15.57 -13.46 -18.04
N LYS A 149 -16.23 -14.63 -17.91
CA LYS A 149 -17.15 -14.90 -16.79
C LYS A 149 -16.45 -15.02 -15.44
N ASP A 150 -15.27 -15.67 -15.43
CA ASP A 150 -14.49 -15.85 -14.20
C ASP A 150 -13.90 -14.49 -13.76
N LEU A 151 -13.39 -13.70 -14.71
CA LEU A 151 -12.91 -12.34 -14.45
C LEU A 151 -14.02 -11.44 -13.92
N GLU A 152 -15.19 -11.42 -14.56
CA GLU A 152 -16.35 -10.65 -14.10
C GLU A 152 -16.77 -11.04 -12.68
N LYS A 153 -16.82 -12.35 -12.39
CA LYS A 153 -17.15 -12.84 -11.04
C LYS A 153 -16.13 -12.36 -10.00
N ASN A 154 -14.84 -12.50 -10.31
CA ASN A 154 -13.77 -12.09 -9.41
C ASN A 154 -13.78 -10.58 -9.15
N TRP A 155 -13.98 -9.75 -10.19
CA TRP A 155 -14.13 -8.31 -10.05
C TRP A 155 -15.33 -7.93 -9.17
N LYS A 156 -16.47 -8.59 -9.34
CA LYS A 156 -17.66 -8.35 -8.48
C LYS A 156 -17.37 -8.67 -7.02
N LEU A 157 -16.68 -9.79 -6.74
CA LEU A 157 -16.28 -10.13 -5.36
C LEU A 157 -15.29 -9.12 -4.78
N LEU A 158 -14.31 -8.68 -5.58
CA LEU A 158 -13.34 -7.67 -5.14
C LEU A 158 -14.03 -6.35 -4.82
N LEU A 159 -14.92 -5.87 -5.70
CA LEU A 159 -15.66 -4.61 -5.52
C LEU A 159 -16.61 -4.65 -4.31
N ILE A 160 -17.23 -5.80 -4.01
CA ILE A 160 -18.01 -5.96 -2.77
C ILE A 160 -17.11 -5.77 -1.54
N ASN A 161 -15.92 -6.37 -1.54
CA ASN A 161 -14.96 -6.23 -0.44
C ASN A 161 -14.34 -4.84 -0.32
N GLN A 162 -14.46 -3.99 -1.34
CA GLN A 162 -14.10 -2.57 -1.30
C GLN A 162 -15.22 -1.66 -0.76
N PHE A 163 -16.34 -2.24 -0.30
CA PHE A 163 -17.42 -1.49 0.33
C PHE A 163 -16.91 -0.67 1.53
N HIS A 164 -17.55 0.49 1.76
CA HIS A 164 -17.04 1.54 2.66
C HIS A 164 -16.95 1.16 4.15
N ASP A 165 -17.48 0.02 4.58
CA ASP A 165 -17.27 -0.52 5.93
C ASP A 165 -16.48 -1.84 5.94
N ILE A 166 -16.21 -2.47 4.79
CA ILE A 166 -15.40 -3.68 4.71
C ILE A 166 -13.91 -3.29 4.56
N LEU A 167 -13.55 -2.63 3.47
CA LEU A 167 -12.15 -2.23 3.23
C LEU A 167 -11.59 -1.29 4.31
N PRO A 168 -12.35 -0.34 4.88
CA PRO A 168 -11.88 0.50 5.98
C PRO A 168 -11.59 -0.24 7.30
N GLY A 169 -12.10 -1.44 7.48
CA GLY A 169 -11.87 -2.21 8.69
C GLY A 169 -12.90 -1.97 9.80
N SER A 170 -14.07 -1.45 9.45
CA SER A 170 -15.08 -0.97 10.41
C SER A 170 -16.34 -1.85 10.53
N SER A 171 -16.30 -3.06 9.96
CA SER A 171 -17.34 -4.07 10.11
C SER A 171 -17.13 -4.97 11.34
N ILE A 172 -18.11 -5.81 11.63
CA ILE A 172 -18.03 -6.86 12.66
C ILE A 172 -17.12 -8.01 12.21
N LYS A 173 -16.68 -8.85 13.14
CA LYS A 173 -15.76 -9.97 12.89
C LYS A 173 -16.24 -10.91 11.79
N ASP A 174 -17.52 -11.30 11.80
CA ASP A 174 -18.10 -12.25 10.83
C ASP A 174 -17.90 -11.78 9.38
N VAL A 175 -17.99 -10.47 9.14
CA VAL A 175 -17.73 -9.89 7.81
C VAL A 175 -16.30 -10.13 7.34
N TYR A 176 -15.32 -10.09 8.24
CA TYR A 176 -13.91 -10.35 7.87
C TYR A 176 -13.60 -11.82 7.69
N GLU A 177 -14.33 -12.71 8.35
CA GLU A 177 -14.30 -14.15 8.09
C GLU A 177 -14.82 -14.45 6.68
N ASP A 178 -15.98 -13.90 6.31
CA ASP A 178 -16.54 -14.02 4.96
C ASP A 178 -15.64 -13.37 3.90
N SER A 179 -15.12 -12.19 4.17
CA SER A 179 -14.22 -11.44 3.28
C SER A 179 -12.94 -12.23 2.98
N ALA A 180 -12.34 -12.86 4.00
CA ALA A 180 -11.16 -13.70 3.81
C ALA A 180 -11.42 -14.85 2.85
N VAL A 181 -12.55 -15.56 3.00
CA VAL A 181 -12.95 -16.65 2.09
C VAL A 181 -13.14 -16.14 0.66
N GLN A 182 -13.76 -14.98 0.50
CA GLN A 182 -13.98 -14.36 -0.82
C GLN A 182 -12.67 -13.94 -1.49
N TYR A 183 -11.73 -13.35 -0.75
CA TYR A 183 -10.41 -13.02 -1.27
C TYR A 183 -9.59 -14.26 -1.65
N GLU A 184 -9.67 -15.34 -0.86
CA GLU A 184 -9.04 -16.61 -1.20
C GLU A 184 -9.61 -17.21 -2.49
N GLU A 185 -10.93 -17.11 -2.70
CA GLU A 185 -11.57 -17.52 -3.96
C GLU A 185 -11.03 -16.72 -5.15
N ILE A 186 -10.89 -15.40 -5.02
CA ILE A 186 -10.30 -14.53 -6.06
C ILE A 186 -8.85 -14.96 -6.34
N ILE A 187 -8.03 -15.12 -5.30
CA ILE A 187 -6.61 -15.48 -5.44
C ILE A 187 -6.45 -16.81 -6.16
N GLN A 188 -7.23 -17.83 -5.79
CA GLN A 188 -7.19 -19.14 -6.43
C GLN A 188 -7.66 -19.07 -7.90
N SER A 189 -8.77 -18.40 -8.16
CA SER A 189 -9.34 -18.28 -9.50
C SER A 189 -8.45 -17.45 -10.43
N ALA A 190 -8.03 -16.26 -10.01
CA ALA A 190 -7.18 -15.38 -10.81
C ALA A 190 -5.77 -15.97 -10.99
N GLY A 191 -5.20 -16.60 -9.95
CA GLY A 191 -3.91 -17.31 -10.05
C GLY A 191 -3.96 -18.46 -11.07
N ARG A 192 -5.05 -19.23 -11.11
CA ARG A 192 -5.27 -20.24 -12.15
C ARG A 192 -5.32 -19.62 -13.54
N ILE A 193 -6.04 -18.51 -13.72
CA ILE A 193 -6.14 -17.78 -15.00
C ILE A 193 -4.75 -17.31 -15.45
N VAL A 194 -3.94 -16.73 -14.56
CA VAL A 194 -2.57 -16.31 -14.87
C VAL A 194 -1.74 -17.50 -15.34
N ASN A 195 -1.74 -18.60 -14.60
CA ASN A 195 -0.95 -19.79 -14.96
C ASN A 195 -1.39 -20.40 -16.30
N GLU A 196 -2.70 -20.56 -16.54
CA GLU A 196 -3.24 -21.11 -17.78
C GLU A 196 -2.93 -20.21 -18.98
N SER A 197 -3.07 -18.90 -18.84
CA SER A 197 -2.79 -17.93 -19.90
C SER A 197 -1.29 -17.84 -20.22
N GLN A 198 -0.43 -17.84 -19.20
CA GLN A 198 1.03 -17.89 -19.40
C GLN A 198 1.47 -19.20 -20.09
N SER A 199 0.93 -20.34 -19.67
CA SER A 199 1.20 -21.63 -20.34
C SER A 199 0.72 -21.63 -21.81
N ALA A 200 -0.43 -21.01 -22.09
CA ALA A 200 -0.92 -20.86 -23.45
C ALA A 200 0.01 -19.96 -24.30
N VAL A 201 0.52 -18.87 -23.74
CA VAL A 201 1.52 -17.99 -24.38
C VAL A 201 2.80 -18.79 -24.69
N LEU A 202 3.32 -19.54 -23.73
CA LEU A 202 4.53 -20.33 -23.90
C LEU A 202 4.36 -21.41 -24.97
N SER A 203 3.18 -22.03 -25.10
CA SER A 203 2.90 -23.02 -26.15
C SER A 203 3.01 -22.48 -27.57
N VAL A 204 2.81 -21.18 -27.78
CA VAL A 204 3.01 -20.54 -29.09
C VAL A 204 4.50 -20.31 -29.40
N LEU A 205 5.34 -20.30 -28.37
CA LEU A 205 6.77 -20.05 -28.45
C LEU A 205 7.59 -21.35 -28.50
N GLU A 206 6.94 -22.54 -28.53
CA GLU A 206 7.62 -23.82 -28.56
C GLU A 206 8.48 -23.97 -29.82
N GLU A 207 9.68 -24.56 -29.66
CA GLU A 207 10.60 -24.96 -30.72
C GLU A 207 10.99 -26.43 -30.60
N GLU A 208 11.42 -27.03 -31.73
CA GLU A 208 11.90 -28.44 -31.78
C GLU A 208 13.19 -28.65 -30.95
N ASN A 209 13.94 -27.60 -30.68
CA ASN A 209 15.21 -27.67 -29.95
C ASN A 209 14.93 -27.65 -28.43
N LYS A 210 15.00 -28.83 -27.80
CA LYS A 210 14.67 -29.04 -26.36
C LYS A 210 15.78 -28.55 -25.43
N LYS A 211 16.18 -27.29 -25.53
CA LYS A 211 17.04 -26.66 -24.52
C LYS A 211 16.21 -26.17 -23.33
N GLU A 212 16.79 -26.35 -22.16
CA GLU A 212 16.24 -25.87 -20.91
C GLU A 212 16.41 -24.37 -20.79
N CYS A 213 15.35 -23.64 -20.36
CA CYS A 213 15.35 -22.19 -20.23
C CYS A 213 14.49 -21.72 -19.07
N LEU A 214 14.71 -20.46 -18.67
CA LEU A 214 13.83 -19.73 -17.76
C LEU A 214 12.98 -18.74 -18.56
N ALA A 215 11.66 -18.85 -18.45
CA ALA A 215 10.72 -17.86 -18.94
C ALA A 215 10.38 -16.90 -17.79
N VAL A 216 10.62 -15.61 -18.00
CA VAL A 216 10.40 -14.54 -17.01
C VAL A 216 9.37 -13.57 -17.55
N PHE A 217 8.27 -13.45 -16.85
CA PHE A 217 7.14 -12.59 -17.20
C PHE A 217 7.21 -11.27 -16.44
N ASN A 218 7.12 -10.16 -17.16
CA ASN A 218 7.02 -8.82 -16.61
C ASN A 218 5.69 -8.17 -17.01
N PRO A 219 4.70 -8.06 -16.10
CA PRO A 219 3.42 -7.45 -16.42
C PRO A 219 3.45 -5.91 -16.41
N LEU A 220 4.55 -5.29 -15.97
CA LEU A 220 4.67 -3.85 -15.90
C LEU A 220 5.01 -3.23 -17.27
N SER A 221 4.59 -1.99 -17.49
CA SER A 221 4.78 -1.26 -18.75
C SER A 221 6.19 -0.69 -18.96
N PHE A 222 7.13 -1.03 -18.09
CA PHE A 222 8.53 -0.63 -18.21
C PHE A 222 9.48 -1.82 -18.01
N GLY A 223 10.62 -1.77 -18.70
CA GLY A 223 11.70 -2.72 -18.48
C GLY A 223 12.36 -2.51 -17.13
N ARG A 224 12.78 -3.58 -16.46
CA ARG A 224 13.37 -3.50 -15.12
C ARG A 224 14.40 -4.59 -14.86
N THR A 225 15.35 -4.27 -13.98
CA THR A 225 16.20 -5.25 -13.31
C THR A 225 15.58 -5.53 -11.95
N SER A 226 15.25 -6.78 -11.67
CA SER A 226 14.57 -7.17 -10.45
C SER A 226 14.89 -8.60 -10.04
N VAL A 227 14.58 -8.94 -8.79
CA VAL A 227 14.75 -10.30 -8.27
C VAL A 227 13.48 -11.11 -8.54
N ALA A 228 13.65 -12.26 -9.18
CA ALA A 228 12.63 -13.31 -9.28
C ALA A 228 12.96 -14.44 -8.30
N GLU A 229 11.93 -15.04 -7.70
CA GLU A 229 12.08 -16.09 -6.70
C GLU A 229 11.30 -17.36 -7.10
N LEU A 230 11.97 -18.51 -7.09
CA LEU A 230 11.34 -19.82 -7.17
C LEU A 230 11.33 -20.46 -5.78
N SER A 231 10.14 -20.84 -5.30
CA SER A 231 9.93 -21.50 -4.02
C SER A 231 9.27 -22.88 -4.17
N GLY A 232 9.30 -23.71 -3.11
CA GLY A 232 8.62 -25.00 -3.06
C GLY A 232 9.34 -26.13 -3.82
N GLU A 233 8.58 -27.06 -4.39
CA GLU A 233 9.13 -28.25 -5.11
C GLU A 233 9.98 -27.87 -6.33
N GLU A 234 9.65 -26.76 -6.99
CA GLU A 234 10.43 -26.23 -8.10
C GLU A 234 11.82 -25.74 -7.67
N ALA A 235 11.96 -25.28 -6.41
CA ALA A 235 13.24 -24.88 -5.84
C ALA A 235 14.18 -26.07 -5.59
N VAL A 236 13.66 -27.27 -5.35
CA VAL A 236 14.47 -28.50 -5.18
C VAL A 236 15.22 -28.85 -6.46
N MET A 237 14.62 -28.61 -7.61
CA MET A 237 15.26 -28.82 -8.92
C MET A 237 16.42 -27.82 -9.17
N ALA A 238 16.45 -26.69 -8.48
CA ALA A 238 17.54 -25.73 -8.53
C ALA A 238 18.86 -26.23 -7.87
N GLU A 239 18.89 -27.40 -7.20
CA GLU A 239 20.16 -28.03 -6.79
C GLU A 239 21.05 -28.43 -7.97
N GLU A 240 20.47 -28.73 -9.12
CA GLU A 240 21.21 -29.01 -10.35
C GLU A 240 21.98 -27.79 -10.87
N TYR A 241 21.53 -26.57 -10.54
CA TYR A 241 22.24 -25.32 -10.88
C TYR A 241 23.61 -25.16 -10.19
N ARG A 242 23.83 -25.83 -9.06
CA ARG A 242 25.13 -25.85 -8.39
C ARG A 242 26.22 -26.55 -9.20
N ASN A 243 25.83 -27.39 -10.17
CA ASN A 243 26.75 -28.19 -10.94
C ASN A 243 27.16 -27.58 -12.30
N GLY A 244 26.93 -26.30 -12.52
CA GLY A 244 27.53 -25.57 -13.64
C GLY A 244 26.59 -25.15 -14.78
N SER A 245 25.27 -25.34 -14.66
CA SER A 245 24.33 -24.86 -15.67
C SER A 245 23.54 -23.67 -15.12
N CYS A 246 23.75 -22.46 -15.64
CA CYS A 246 23.01 -21.28 -15.28
C CYS A 246 22.78 -20.41 -16.52
N PRO A 247 21.64 -19.70 -16.64
CA PRO A 247 21.41 -18.78 -17.74
C PRO A 247 22.52 -17.73 -17.85
N GLU A 248 22.92 -17.40 -19.06
CA GLU A 248 23.89 -16.34 -19.29
C GLU A 248 23.37 -15.01 -18.71
N ASN A 249 24.27 -14.29 -18.03
CA ASN A 249 24.00 -12.95 -17.46
C ASN A 249 22.97 -12.89 -16.32
N ILE A 250 22.59 -13.98 -15.67
CA ILE A 250 21.73 -14.01 -14.49
C ILE A 250 22.53 -14.43 -13.25
N SER A 251 22.55 -13.61 -12.21
CA SER A 251 23.10 -14.00 -10.90
C SER A 251 22.08 -14.87 -10.16
N VAL A 252 22.54 -15.95 -9.53
CA VAL A 252 21.70 -16.93 -8.84
C VAL A 252 22.16 -17.12 -7.41
N GLN A 253 21.20 -17.21 -6.49
CA GLN A 253 21.46 -17.40 -5.06
C GLN A 253 20.45 -18.37 -4.46
N LYS A 254 20.91 -19.30 -3.62
CA LYS A 254 20.02 -20.10 -2.75
C LYS A 254 19.83 -19.41 -1.41
N THR A 255 18.60 -19.47 -0.93
CA THR A 255 18.22 -18.95 0.38
C THR A 255 18.20 -20.05 1.44
N PRO A 256 18.27 -19.73 2.73
CA PRO A 256 18.23 -20.71 3.82
C PRO A 256 16.94 -21.53 3.89
N ASP A 257 15.81 -20.99 3.40
CA ASP A 257 14.51 -21.66 3.35
C ASP A 257 14.35 -22.59 2.12
N GLY A 258 15.40 -22.68 1.28
CA GLY A 258 15.44 -23.54 0.12
C GLY A 258 14.98 -22.91 -1.19
N SER A 259 14.47 -21.67 -1.18
CA SER A 259 14.13 -20.92 -2.40
C SER A 259 15.37 -20.63 -3.24
N THR A 260 15.17 -20.32 -4.51
CA THR A 260 16.23 -19.86 -5.41
C THR A 260 15.90 -18.50 -5.96
N LEU A 261 16.82 -17.55 -5.79
CA LEU A 261 16.71 -16.18 -6.29
C LEU A 261 17.47 -16.02 -7.59
N PHE A 262 16.89 -15.27 -8.52
CA PHE A 262 17.49 -14.90 -9.79
C PHE A 262 17.46 -13.39 -9.94
N LEU A 263 18.62 -12.76 -10.17
CA LEU A 263 18.68 -11.35 -10.55
C LEU A 263 18.51 -11.25 -12.07
N ILE A 264 17.31 -10.91 -12.49
CA ILE A 264 16.94 -10.74 -13.89
C ILE A 264 17.27 -9.32 -14.32
N LYS A 265 18.18 -9.18 -15.28
CA LYS A 265 18.56 -7.88 -15.86
C LYS A 265 17.69 -7.60 -17.08
N ASP A 266 17.20 -6.36 -17.17
CA ASP A 266 16.47 -5.83 -18.32
C ASP A 266 15.27 -6.68 -18.75
N ALA A 267 14.47 -7.20 -17.78
CA ALA A 267 13.21 -7.86 -18.09
C ALA A 267 12.33 -6.93 -18.96
N PRO A 268 11.86 -7.41 -20.15
CA PRO A 268 11.17 -6.55 -21.11
C PRO A 268 9.81 -6.05 -20.59
N SER A 269 9.42 -4.82 -20.96
CA SER A 269 8.14 -4.22 -20.56
C SER A 269 6.95 -4.98 -21.15
N LYS A 270 5.87 -5.22 -20.34
CA LYS A 270 4.68 -5.98 -20.79
C LYS A 270 5.09 -7.16 -21.67
N GLY A 271 6.01 -7.99 -21.18
CA GLY A 271 6.69 -8.95 -22.05
C GLY A 271 7.24 -10.18 -21.34
N ILE A 272 8.01 -10.94 -22.10
CA ILE A 272 8.64 -12.18 -21.67
C ILE A 272 10.12 -12.13 -22.02
N GLY A 273 10.97 -12.39 -21.02
CA GLY A 273 12.38 -12.71 -21.22
C GLY A 273 12.59 -14.22 -21.17
N VAL A 274 13.28 -14.77 -22.15
CA VAL A 274 13.63 -16.20 -22.16
C VAL A 274 15.16 -16.34 -22.11
N TYR A 275 15.66 -17.06 -21.11
CA TYR A 275 17.08 -17.19 -20.81
C TYR A 275 17.50 -18.65 -20.87
N GLU A 276 18.45 -18.98 -21.77
CA GLU A 276 19.02 -20.34 -21.88
C GLU A 276 19.96 -20.63 -20.71
N TYR A 277 20.03 -21.90 -20.32
CA TYR A 277 21.05 -22.41 -19.42
C TYR A 277 22.38 -22.57 -20.14
N SER A 278 23.44 -22.00 -19.56
CA SER A 278 24.81 -22.16 -20.04
C SER A 278 25.60 -23.15 -19.17
N SER A 279 26.40 -24.01 -19.78
CA SER A 279 27.34 -24.88 -19.07
C SER A 279 28.66 -24.21 -18.69
N SER A 280 28.79 -22.88 -18.88
CA SER A 280 29.99 -22.15 -18.53
C SER A 280 30.12 -21.97 -17.00
N VAL A 281 31.31 -22.31 -16.48
CA VAL A 281 31.66 -22.06 -15.09
C VAL A 281 31.69 -20.54 -14.87
N ARG A 282 30.85 -20.03 -13.95
CA ARG A 282 30.87 -18.62 -13.57
C ARG A 282 32.04 -18.29 -12.66
N ALA A 283 32.53 -17.05 -12.79
CA ALA A 283 33.36 -16.45 -11.76
C ALA A 283 32.56 -16.34 -10.45
N GLU A 284 33.23 -16.50 -9.32
CA GLU A 284 32.61 -16.20 -8.02
C GLU A 284 32.15 -14.73 -8.03
N GLU A 285 30.84 -14.50 -7.85
CA GLU A 285 30.27 -13.17 -7.71
C GLU A 285 30.39 -12.71 -6.25
N GLU A 286 30.71 -11.44 -6.04
CA GLU A 286 30.85 -10.88 -4.70
C GLU A 286 29.49 -10.82 -3.98
N PRO A 287 29.47 -11.11 -2.68
CA PRO A 287 28.23 -11.00 -1.90
C PRO A 287 27.81 -9.53 -1.73
N VAL A 288 26.51 -9.30 -1.52
CA VAL A 288 25.94 -7.96 -1.36
C VAL A 288 26.44 -7.26 -0.09
N ILE A 289 26.59 -7.99 1.01
CA ILE A 289 27.10 -7.46 2.28
C ILE A 289 28.59 -7.78 2.38
N THR A 290 29.39 -6.75 2.55
CA THR A 290 30.85 -6.83 2.69
C THR A 290 31.30 -6.12 3.97
N SER A 291 32.55 -6.32 4.39
CA SER A 291 33.14 -5.65 5.56
C SER A 291 32.35 -5.81 6.86
N LEU A 292 31.64 -6.94 7.02
CA LEU A 292 30.80 -7.17 8.21
C LEU A 292 31.65 -7.20 9.48
N MET A 293 31.29 -6.32 10.42
CA MET A 293 31.80 -6.31 11.80
C MET A 293 30.69 -6.76 12.76
N THR A 294 31.06 -7.56 13.76
CA THR A 294 30.15 -8.04 14.79
C THR A 294 30.68 -7.75 16.20
N ASP A 295 29.77 -7.63 17.17
CA ASP A 295 30.12 -7.53 18.59
C ASP A 295 30.49 -8.91 19.20
N GLU A 296 30.75 -8.94 20.51
CA GLU A 296 31.10 -10.17 21.25
C GLU A 296 29.98 -11.21 21.26
N ARG A 297 28.72 -10.82 21.00
CA ARG A 297 27.54 -11.70 20.86
C ARG A 297 27.40 -12.28 19.46
N GLY A 298 28.21 -11.81 18.50
CA GLY A 298 28.06 -12.10 17.08
C GLY A 298 26.99 -11.25 16.39
N TRP A 299 26.48 -10.18 17.02
CA TRP A 299 25.50 -9.28 16.43
C TRP A 299 26.18 -8.31 15.45
N PRO A 300 25.57 -8.05 14.29
CA PRO A 300 26.07 -7.04 13.36
C PRO A 300 26.20 -5.66 14.01
N VAL A 301 27.35 -5.01 13.81
CA VAL A 301 27.63 -3.64 14.27
C VAL A 301 27.73 -2.70 13.09
N SER A 302 28.44 -3.11 12.03
CA SER A 302 28.52 -2.35 10.78
C SER A 302 28.86 -3.25 9.59
N PHE A 303 28.52 -2.79 8.40
CA PHE A 303 28.89 -3.42 7.13
C PHE A 303 28.70 -2.45 5.96
N ASP A 304 29.25 -2.84 4.82
CA ASP A 304 29.06 -2.14 3.55
C ASP A 304 28.17 -2.94 2.60
N THR A 305 27.40 -2.23 1.80
CA THR A 305 26.66 -2.73 0.65
C THR A 305 27.08 -1.93 -0.60
N PRO A 306 26.65 -2.26 -1.82
CA PRO A 306 26.95 -1.43 -2.98
C PRO A 306 26.47 0.03 -2.87
N PHE A 307 25.52 0.32 -1.99
CA PHE A 307 24.91 1.65 -1.86
C PHE A 307 25.14 2.30 -0.50
N PHE A 308 25.32 1.53 0.57
CA PHE A 308 25.31 2.06 1.93
C PHE A 308 26.43 1.50 2.80
N HIS A 309 26.94 2.36 3.68
CA HIS A 309 27.53 1.93 4.94
C HIS A 309 26.47 1.95 6.02
N MET A 310 26.27 0.80 6.68
CA MET A 310 25.25 0.61 7.72
C MET A 310 25.88 0.48 9.08
N GLU A 311 25.29 1.12 10.10
CA GLU A 311 25.72 1.02 11.50
C GLU A 311 24.53 0.65 12.40
N PHE A 312 24.81 -0.23 13.37
CA PHE A 312 23.83 -0.69 14.37
C PHE A 312 24.36 -0.48 15.78
N ASP A 313 23.48 -0.11 16.69
CA ASP A 313 23.82 0.02 18.10
C ASP A 313 23.74 -1.33 18.84
N GLY A 314 24.12 -1.33 20.14
CA GLY A 314 24.08 -2.52 20.98
C GLY A 314 22.66 -3.06 21.27
N GLN A 315 21.61 -2.40 20.78
CA GLN A 315 20.22 -2.84 20.84
C GLN A 315 19.72 -3.35 19.48
N GLY A 316 20.59 -3.46 18.46
CA GLY A 316 20.23 -3.85 17.10
C GLY A 316 19.37 -2.80 16.38
N GLU A 317 19.48 -1.54 16.76
CA GLU A 317 18.82 -0.42 16.10
C GLU A 317 19.72 0.18 15.03
N ILE A 318 19.16 0.59 13.90
CA ILE A 318 19.91 1.25 12.82
C ILE A 318 20.29 2.67 13.29
N CYS A 319 21.53 2.92 13.65
CA CYS A 319 22.00 4.21 14.14
C CYS A 319 22.78 5.01 13.10
N GLY A 320 23.11 4.44 11.93
CA GLY A 320 23.74 5.11 10.79
C GLY A 320 23.37 4.46 9.46
N ILE A 321 23.05 5.28 8.47
CA ILE A 321 22.86 4.92 7.07
C ILE A 321 23.58 5.96 6.23
N ARG A 322 24.79 5.68 5.80
CA ARG A 322 25.52 6.58 4.91
C ARG A 322 25.39 6.13 3.46
N ASP A 323 24.78 6.96 2.64
CA ASP A 323 24.68 6.74 1.19
C ASP A 323 26.04 6.97 0.56
N LEU A 324 26.68 5.90 0.08
CA LEU A 324 28.02 5.94 -0.51
C LEU A 324 28.05 6.63 -1.89
N ARG A 325 26.90 6.75 -2.57
CA ARG A 325 26.80 7.44 -3.87
C ARG A 325 26.90 8.95 -3.73
N GLU A 326 26.43 9.49 -2.58
CA GLU A 326 26.35 10.92 -2.29
C GLU A 326 27.27 11.33 -1.15
N ASP A 327 27.98 10.37 -0.54
CA ASP A 327 28.82 10.55 0.65
C ASP A 327 28.07 11.28 1.79
N ARG A 328 26.82 10.86 2.04
CA ARG A 328 25.87 11.56 2.90
C ARG A 328 25.24 10.63 3.94
N GLU A 329 25.16 11.11 5.19
CA GLU A 329 24.37 10.47 6.24
C GLU A 329 22.88 10.74 5.97
N LEU A 330 22.06 9.68 6.00
CA LEU A 330 20.62 9.77 5.75
C LEU A 330 19.82 10.09 7.00
N LEU A 331 20.24 9.56 8.15
CA LEU A 331 19.53 9.75 9.42
C LEU A 331 19.94 11.07 10.09
N LYS A 332 19.01 11.69 10.79
CA LYS A 332 19.33 12.80 11.70
C LYS A 332 20.35 12.33 12.74
N LYS A 333 21.29 13.19 13.09
CA LYS A 333 22.33 12.89 14.07
C LYS A 333 21.75 12.40 15.38
N GLY A 334 22.14 11.18 15.79
CA GLY A 334 21.70 10.53 17.02
C GLY A 334 20.28 9.96 16.98
N ALA A 335 19.66 9.95 15.81
CA ALA A 335 18.36 9.31 15.59
C ALA A 335 18.54 7.81 15.22
N VAL A 336 17.45 7.08 15.25
CA VAL A 336 17.35 5.66 14.92
C VAL A 336 16.44 5.49 13.71
N GLY A 337 16.90 4.77 12.71
CA GLY A 337 16.09 4.37 11.55
C GLY A 337 15.32 3.09 11.82
N ASN A 338 14.16 2.94 11.19
CA ASN A 338 13.25 1.82 11.44
C ASN A 338 12.88 1.68 12.93
N GLU A 339 12.67 2.82 13.61
CA GLU A 339 12.28 2.81 15.02
C GLU A 339 10.86 2.28 15.16
N LEU A 340 10.72 1.10 15.79
CA LEU A 340 9.43 0.49 16.04
C LEU A 340 8.84 1.02 17.36
N LEU A 341 7.72 1.74 17.26
CA LEU A 341 7.03 2.37 18.37
C LEU A 341 5.61 1.83 18.51
N VAL A 342 5.22 1.55 19.73
CA VAL A 342 3.86 1.14 20.10
C VAL A 342 3.22 2.28 20.88
N TYR A 343 2.03 2.68 20.46
CA TYR A 343 1.26 3.75 21.09
C TYR A 343 -0.02 3.19 21.71
N GLU A 344 -0.47 3.77 22.83
CA GLU A 344 -1.81 3.52 23.33
C GLU A 344 -2.82 4.16 22.38
N ASP A 345 -3.76 3.34 21.89
CA ASP A 345 -4.78 3.75 20.93
C ASP A 345 -6.17 3.45 21.49
N ARG A 346 -6.71 4.43 22.21
CA ARG A 346 -8.03 4.38 22.84
C ARG A 346 -8.82 5.62 22.49
N PRO A 347 -9.35 5.67 21.26
CA PRO A 347 -10.18 6.80 20.86
C PRO A 347 -11.44 6.87 21.74
N MET A 348 -11.97 8.07 21.91
CA MET A 348 -13.16 8.30 22.74
C MET A 348 -14.40 7.59 22.20
N GLU A 349 -14.52 7.47 20.89
CA GLU A 349 -15.63 6.80 20.19
C GLU A 349 -15.13 6.19 18.88
N PHE A 350 -15.82 5.16 18.38
CA PHE A 350 -15.57 4.56 17.05
C PHE A 350 -14.17 3.99 16.87
N ASP A 351 -13.85 3.01 17.67
CA ASP A 351 -12.51 2.45 17.83
C ASP A 351 -11.85 2.04 16.49
N ALA A 352 -12.57 1.33 15.61
CA ALA A 352 -12.02 0.96 14.30
C ALA A 352 -11.81 2.17 13.37
N TRP A 353 -12.66 3.21 13.49
CA TRP A 353 -12.62 4.37 12.59
C TRP A 353 -11.59 5.42 13.02
N ASN A 354 -11.41 5.64 14.33
CA ASN A 354 -10.71 6.82 14.82
C ASN A 354 -9.31 6.51 15.35
N ILE A 355 -8.44 7.51 15.23
CA ILE A 355 -7.24 7.73 16.04
C ILE A 355 -7.36 9.15 16.60
N ASP A 356 -7.30 9.30 17.90
CA ASP A 356 -7.38 10.61 18.55
C ASP A 356 -6.04 11.33 18.53
N ALA A 357 -6.04 12.66 18.49
CA ALA A 357 -4.83 13.48 18.38
C ALA A 357 -3.82 13.24 19.53
N GLY A 358 -4.30 12.85 20.71
CA GLY A 358 -3.49 12.58 21.91
C GLY A 358 -2.78 11.21 21.92
N TYR A 359 -2.95 10.36 20.91
CA TYR A 359 -2.38 9.00 20.93
C TYR A 359 -0.85 8.98 21.15
N ARG A 360 -0.13 10.06 20.76
CA ARG A 360 1.33 10.17 20.90
C ARG A 360 1.81 10.44 22.33
N GLU A 361 0.92 10.75 23.27
CA GLU A 361 1.28 11.08 24.65
C GLU A 361 1.79 9.87 25.42
N LYS A 362 1.35 8.65 25.04
CA LYS A 362 1.77 7.42 25.69
C LYS A 362 2.29 6.40 24.68
N LYS A 363 3.57 6.13 24.76
CA LYS A 363 4.25 5.24 23.83
C LYS A 363 5.31 4.38 24.50
N TRP A 364 5.60 3.26 23.87
CA TRP A 364 6.69 2.35 24.22
C TRP A 364 7.53 2.04 22.99
N LYS A 365 8.79 1.76 23.19
CA LYS A 365 9.64 1.21 22.14
C LYS A 365 9.36 -0.30 22.03
N PHE A 366 9.24 -0.81 20.81
CA PHE A 366 9.20 -2.25 20.57
C PHE A 366 10.62 -2.78 20.70
N GLY A 367 11.05 -2.92 21.95
CA GLY A 367 12.40 -3.33 22.31
C GLY A 367 12.51 -4.84 22.49
N GLY A 368 13.53 -5.29 23.22
CA GLY A 368 13.68 -6.70 23.59
C GLY A 368 14.13 -7.57 22.44
N VAL A 369 15.27 -7.20 21.81
CA VAL A 369 15.91 -8.04 20.79
C VAL A 369 16.31 -9.38 21.38
N MET A 370 15.80 -10.45 20.78
CA MET A 370 16.06 -11.84 21.14
C MET A 370 17.17 -12.46 20.28
N GLU A 371 17.15 -12.15 18.99
CA GLU A 371 18.08 -12.67 17.99
C GLU A 371 18.42 -11.56 16.98
N PHE A 372 19.69 -11.48 16.56
CA PHE A 372 20.13 -10.58 15.51
C PHE A 372 21.38 -11.14 14.84
N TYR A 373 21.31 -11.50 13.56
CA TYR A 373 22.41 -12.12 12.83
C TYR A 373 22.30 -11.94 11.32
N LEU A 374 23.39 -12.18 10.59
CA LEU A 374 23.39 -12.29 9.14
C LEU A 374 22.77 -13.64 8.74
N GLU A 375 21.59 -13.62 8.14
CA GLU A 375 20.85 -14.83 7.75
C GLU A 375 21.30 -15.37 6.39
N GLU A 376 21.44 -14.48 5.43
CA GLU A 376 21.90 -14.84 4.08
C GLU A 376 22.78 -13.74 3.49
N ASN A 377 23.73 -14.14 2.64
CA ASN A 377 24.59 -13.19 1.94
C ASN A 377 25.12 -13.80 0.64
N GLY A 378 24.57 -13.41 -0.48
CA GLY A 378 24.98 -13.86 -1.79
C GLY A 378 24.98 -12.72 -2.81
N PRO A 379 25.14 -13.03 -4.09
CA PRO A 379 25.27 -12.01 -5.13
C PRO A 379 23.94 -11.34 -5.52
N VAL A 380 22.81 -11.90 -5.11
CA VAL A 380 21.46 -11.38 -5.45
C VAL A 380 20.86 -10.59 -4.31
N ARG A 381 21.06 -11.06 -3.08
CA ARG A 381 20.50 -10.46 -1.86
C ARG A 381 21.36 -10.76 -0.65
N GLY A 382 21.52 -9.77 0.23
CA GLY A 382 22.05 -9.95 1.59
C GLY A 382 20.96 -9.59 2.60
N CYS A 383 20.72 -10.42 3.62
CA CYS A 383 19.69 -10.15 4.63
C CYS A 383 20.18 -10.37 6.05
N LEU A 384 19.85 -9.42 6.92
CA LEU A 384 19.93 -9.59 8.37
C LEU A 384 18.59 -10.09 8.90
N PHE A 385 18.61 -10.97 9.86
CA PHE A 385 17.43 -11.39 10.63
C PHE A 385 17.46 -10.78 12.01
N ILE A 386 16.33 -10.19 12.44
CA ILE A 386 16.14 -9.70 13.80
C ILE A 386 14.78 -10.17 14.34
N ARG A 387 14.79 -10.70 15.58
CA ARG A 387 13.58 -11.07 16.31
C ARG A 387 13.46 -10.23 17.57
N ARG A 388 12.29 -9.64 17.77
CA ARG A 388 11.98 -8.78 18.91
C ARG A 388 10.72 -9.26 19.61
N ARG A 389 10.62 -8.97 20.92
CA ARG A 389 9.43 -9.24 21.71
C ARG A 389 8.90 -7.96 22.35
N PHE A 390 7.58 -7.83 22.38
CA PHE A 390 6.86 -6.79 23.10
C PHE A 390 5.62 -7.41 23.74
N MET A 391 5.53 -7.40 25.09
CA MET A 391 4.46 -8.07 25.85
C MET A 391 4.24 -9.51 25.38
N ASP A 392 3.07 -9.83 24.83
CA ASP A 392 2.71 -11.16 24.31
C ASP A 392 2.95 -11.32 22.81
N SER A 393 3.44 -10.27 22.16
CA SER A 393 3.68 -10.21 20.72
C SER A 393 5.15 -10.43 20.35
N VAL A 394 5.38 -11.07 19.21
CA VAL A 394 6.71 -11.30 18.62
C VAL A 394 6.75 -10.72 17.21
N LEU A 395 7.84 -10.04 16.89
CA LEU A 395 8.09 -9.51 15.55
C LEU A 395 9.42 -10.07 15.03
N GLU A 396 9.36 -10.69 13.85
CA GLU A 396 10.50 -11.14 13.07
C GLU A 396 10.64 -10.23 11.85
N GLN A 397 11.86 -9.80 11.58
CA GLN A 397 12.12 -8.93 10.44
C GLN A 397 13.39 -9.35 9.72
N LYS A 398 13.30 -9.51 8.39
CA LYS A 398 14.45 -9.62 7.50
C LYS A 398 14.72 -8.24 6.89
N ILE A 399 15.91 -7.71 7.14
CA ILE A 399 16.36 -6.45 6.55
C ILE A 399 17.21 -6.80 5.35
N CYS A 400 16.69 -6.57 4.14
CA CYS A 400 17.28 -7.08 2.91
C CYS A 400 17.86 -5.95 2.05
N PHE A 401 19.04 -6.21 1.48
CA PHE A 401 19.83 -5.34 0.61
C PHE A 401 20.06 -6.01 -0.74
N TYR A 402 20.21 -5.23 -1.79
CA TYR A 402 20.30 -5.70 -3.17
C TYR A 402 21.47 -5.04 -3.93
N PRO A 403 22.02 -5.70 -4.98
CA PRO A 403 23.13 -5.12 -5.75
C PRO A 403 22.67 -4.13 -6.83
N HIS A 404 21.38 -4.11 -7.19
CA HIS A 404 20.84 -3.36 -8.32
C HIS A 404 19.98 -2.16 -7.93
N THR A 405 19.51 -2.09 -6.69
CA THR A 405 18.67 -0.99 -6.19
C THR A 405 19.11 -0.53 -4.80
N SER A 406 18.97 0.76 -4.52
CA SER A 406 19.17 1.34 -3.19
C SER A 406 18.00 1.12 -2.23
N ARG A 407 17.08 0.25 -2.55
CA ARG A 407 15.96 -0.13 -1.69
C ARG A 407 16.44 -1.02 -0.55
N ILE A 408 16.02 -0.70 0.66
CA ILE A 408 16.22 -1.51 1.87
C ILE A 408 14.85 -2.04 2.25
N ASP A 409 14.64 -3.35 2.10
CA ASP A 409 13.35 -3.98 2.39
C ASP A 409 13.31 -4.49 3.83
N PHE A 410 12.22 -4.22 4.52
CA PHE A 410 11.90 -4.73 5.86
C PHE A 410 10.77 -5.74 5.74
N LYS A 411 11.11 -6.99 5.40
CA LYS A 411 10.14 -8.09 5.32
C LYS A 411 9.78 -8.51 6.74
N THR A 412 8.55 -8.24 7.13
CA THR A 412 8.11 -8.33 8.53
C THR A 412 7.05 -9.40 8.72
N LYS A 413 7.24 -10.22 9.75
CA LYS A 413 6.26 -11.17 10.27
C LYS A 413 6.01 -10.83 11.73
N ALA A 414 4.75 -10.52 12.06
CA ALA A 414 4.35 -10.16 13.41
C ALA A 414 3.26 -11.11 13.91
N ASP A 415 3.51 -11.80 15.00
CA ASP A 415 2.48 -12.48 15.79
C ASP A 415 2.02 -11.48 16.85
N TRP A 416 0.92 -10.77 16.52
CA TRP A 416 0.41 -9.65 17.29
C TRP A 416 -0.74 -10.07 18.19
N ASN A 417 -0.59 -9.91 19.49
CA ASN A 417 -1.55 -10.38 20.50
C ASN A 417 -2.04 -9.25 21.44
N GLU A 418 -1.89 -8.00 21.01
CA GLU A 418 -2.24 -6.83 21.81
C GLU A 418 -3.59 -6.26 21.39
N SER A 419 -4.21 -5.46 22.28
CA SER A 419 -5.46 -4.72 22.05
C SER A 419 -5.32 -3.26 22.43
N GLN A 420 -6.01 -2.38 21.70
CA GLN A 420 -5.99 -0.92 21.88
C GLN A 420 -4.56 -0.34 21.82
N LEU A 421 -3.75 -0.92 20.95
CA LEU A 421 -2.40 -0.47 20.64
C LEU A 421 -2.23 -0.24 19.14
N LEU A 422 -1.36 0.71 18.81
CA LEU A 422 -0.99 1.11 17.46
C LEU A 422 0.52 0.89 17.28
N LEU A 423 0.91 0.01 16.36
CA LEU A 423 2.32 -0.22 16.00
C LEU A 423 2.70 0.64 14.80
N ARG A 424 3.79 1.38 14.92
CA ARG A 424 4.35 2.22 13.84
C ARG A 424 5.85 2.00 13.69
N THR A 425 6.35 2.20 12.47
CA THR A 425 7.78 2.42 12.20
C THR A 425 8.03 3.89 11.88
N SER A 426 9.23 4.37 12.19
CA SER A 426 9.64 5.74 11.86
C SER A 426 11.10 5.83 11.40
N PHE A 427 11.34 6.82 10.51
CA PHE A 427 12.65 7.17 9.96
C PHE A 427 12.85 8.68 10.08
N PRO A 428 13.60 9.14 11.09
CA PRO A 428 14.00 10.55 11.21
C PRO A 428 15.15 10.84 10.26
N LEU A 429 14.85 11.55 9.15
CA LEU A 429 15.78 11.76 8.04
C LEU A 429 16.44 13.16 8.10
N ASP A 430 17.70 13.26 7.68
CA ASP A 430 18.39 14.54 7.48
C ASP A 430 18.11 15.13 6.09
N ILE A 431 16.81 15.34 5.82
CA ILE A 431 16.28 15.93 4.59
C ILE A 431 15.39 17.11 4.98
N GLN A 432 15.60 18.26 4.35
CA GLN A 432 14.90 19.50 4.65
C GLN A 432 13.91 19.86 3.55
N SER A 433 12.62 19.73 3.86
CA SER A 433 11.54 20.14 2.95
C SER A 433 10.37 20.71 3.73
N SER A 434 9.59 21.59 3.11
CA SER A 434 8.34 22.11 3.67
C SER A 434 7.13 21.27 3.27
N GLU A 435 7.27 20.41 2.27
CA GLU A 435 6.21 19.57 1.71
C GLU A 435 6.75 18.17 1.43
N ALA A 436 5.86 17.20 1.42
CA ALA A 436 6.14 15.83 1.00
C ALA A 436 5.07 15.36 0.02
N ASP A 437 5.41 14.40 -0.84
CA ASP A 437 4.53 13.80 -1.82
C ASP A 437 3.99 12.46 -1.33
N PHE A 438 2.70 12.23 -1.53
CA PHE A 438 2.02 10.99 -1.13
C PHE A 438 1.24 10.45 -2.31
N GLU A 439 1.40 9.18 -2.64
CA GLU A 439 0.58 8.55 -3.66
C GLU A 439 -0.88 8.48 -3.22
N ILE A 440 -1.75 8.87 -4.13
CA ILE A 440 -3.21 8.70 -4.02
C ILE A 440 -3.71 8.01 -5.30
N GLN A 441 -5.01 7.74 -5.38
CA GLN A 441 -5.63 7.19 -6.57
C GLN A 441 -5.33 8.10 -7.78
N PHE A 442 -4.81 7.49 -8.85
CA PHE A 442 -4.49 8.15 -10.14
C PHE A 442 -3.51 9.32 -10.08
N GLY A 443 -2.70 9.41 -9.03
CA GLY A 443 -1.72 10.50 -8.92
C GLY A 443 -1.04 10.59 -7.57
N ASN A 444 -0.66 11.81 -7.21
CA ASN A 444 -0.08 12.13 -5.91
C ASN A 444 -0.62 13.46 -5.39
N VAL A 445 -0.55 13.64 -4.10
CA VAL A 445 -0.88 14.88 -3.41
C VAL A 445 0.31 15.36 -2.60
N LYS A 446 0.54 16.67 -2.58
CA LYS A 446 1.50 17.32 -1.69
C LYS A 446 0.84 17.69 -0.38
N ARG A 447 1.51 17.39 0.72
CA ARG A 447 1.07 17.80 2.06
C ARG A 447 2.21 18.48 2.81
N PRO A 448 1.92 19.54 3.61
CA PRO A 448 2.94 20.19 4.43
C PRO A 448 3.48 19.22 5.50
N VAL A 449 4.78 19.31 5.78
CA VAL A 449 5.45 18.52 6.83
C VAL A 449 5.53 19.27 8.16
N HIS A 450 5.04 20.52 8.21
CA HIS A 450 4.97 21.37 9.40
C HIS A 450 3.56 21.40 10.01
N LYS A 451 3.43 22.01 11.21
CA LYS A 451 2.16 22.15 11.95
C LYS A 451 1.83 23.61 12.22
N ASN A 452 2.00 24.48 11.22
CA ASN A 452 1.86 25.92 11.38
C ASN A 452 0.42 26.37 11.59
N THR A 453 -0.54 25.64 11.05
CA THR A 453 -1.97 25.96 11.16
C THR A 453 -2.73 24.83 11.87
N THR A 454 -3.96 25.11 12.31
CA THR A 454 -4.84 24.08 12.87
C THR A 454 -5.21 23.00 11.85
N TRP A 455 -5.25 23.34 10.55
CA TRP A 455 -5.42 22.40 9.44
C TRP A 455 -4.25 21.42 9.33
N ASP A 456 -3.02 21.93 9.46
CA ASP A 456 -1.82 21.09 9.42
C ASP A 456 -1.74 20.17 10.65
N GLN A 457 -2.11 20.71 11.84
CA GLN A 457 -2.16 19.94 13.08
C GLN A 457 -3.19 18.80 13.01
N ALA A 458 -4.30 19.01 12.31
CA ALA A 458 -5.35 18.01 12.15
C ALA A 458 -4.92 16.82 11.28
N ARG A 459 -3.94 17.02 10.38
CA ARG A 459 -3.42 15.98 9.45
C ARG A 459 -2.30 15.15 10.07
N PHE A 460 -2.51 14.63 11.27
CA PHE A 460 -1.51 13.83 11.99
C PHE A 460 -1.48 12.34 11.59
N GLU A 461 -2.42 11.91 10.79
CA GLU A 461 -2.47 10.61 10.12
C GLU A 461 -3.16 10.81 8.78
N VAL A 462 -2.51 10.41 7.69
CA VAL A 462 -3.01 10.58 6.32
C VAL A 462 -2.90 9.25 5.56
N CYS A 463 -3.60 9.17 4.43
CA CYS A 463 -3.52 8.02 3.55
C CYS A 463 -2.44 8.20 2.48
N ALA A 464 -1.62 7.17 2.28
CA ALA A 464 -0.84 6.96 1.07
C ALA A 464 -1.02 5.53 0.58
N HIS A 465 -0.80 5.28 -0.71
CA HIS A 465 -0.92 3.93 -1.27
C HIS A 465 0.41 3.19 -1.24
N LYS A 466 1.08 3.07 -2.39
CA LYS A 466 2.32 2.29 -2.50
C LYS A 466 3.55 3.02 -1.98
N TRP A 467 3.50 4.37 -1.93
CA TRP A 467 4.66 5.17 -1.56
C TRP A 467 4.28 6.53 -0.94
N MET A 468 5.19 7.06 -0.13
CA MET A 468 5.29 8.45 0.29
C MET A 468 6.75 8.90 0.17
N ASP A 469 6.99 10.15 -0.18
CA ASP A 469 8.31 10.69 -0.51
C ASP A 469 8.58 12.01 0.20
N LEU A 470 9.80 12.14 0.71
CA LEU A 470 10.33 13.38 1.26
C LEU A 470 11.61 13.75 0.50
N SER A 471 11.55 14.81 -0.29
CA SER A 471 12.67 15.26 -1.12
C SER A 471 13.00 16.72 -0.88
N GLU A 472 14.30 17.03 -0.92
CA GLU A 472 14.87 18.36 -1.05
C GLU A 472 15.55 18.51 -2.42
N TYR A 473 16.22 19.65 -2.66
CA TYR A 473 16.90 19.85 -3.92
C TYR A 473 18.02 18.81 -4.12
N GLY A 474 17.80 17.90 -5.07
CA GLY A 474 18.80 16.94 -5.52
C GLY A 474 18.84 15.61 -4.78
N TYR A 475 18.16 15.46 -3.65
CA TYR A 475 18.16 14.22 -2.85
C TYR A 475 16.83 14.00 -2.13
N GLY A 476 16.44 12.75 -1.99
CA GLY A 476 15.21 12.37 -1.29
C GLY A 476 15.26 10.96 -0.74
N ALA A 477 14.23 10.62 0.00
CA ALA A 477 13.97 9.25 0.41
C ALA A 477 12.48 8.98 0.45
N ALA A 478 12.09 7.80 -0.04
CA ALA A 478 10.72 7.33 -0.02
C ALA A 478 10.55 6.17 0.96
N ILE A 479 9.35 6.04 1.54
CA ILE A 479 8.88 4.79 2.14
C ILE A 479 7.93 4.15 1.15
N LEU A 480 8.25 2.90 0.77
CA LEU A 480 7.42 2.06 -0.08
C LEU A 480 6.75 0.99 0.77
N ASN A 481 5.63 0.44 0.32
CA ASN A 481 4.97 -0.65 1.04
C ASN A 481 4.09 -1.51 0.13
N ASP A 482 3.78 -2.72 0.59
CA ASP A 482 2.94 -3.68 -0.11
C ASP A 482 1.46 -3.69 0.31
N CYS A 483 1.09 -3.07 1.45
CA CYS A 483 -0.28 -3.12 1.96
C CYS A 483 -0.61 -2.15 3.10
N LYS A 484 0.22 -1.15 3.38
CA LYS A 484 0.02 -0.19 4.47
C LYS A 484 -0.37 1.18 3.91
N TYR A 485 -1.34 1.84 4.54
CA TYR A 485 -1.93 3.08 4.03
C TYR A 485 -1.85 4.24 5.02
N GLY A 486 -1.95 3.97 6.33
CA GLY A 486 -1.84 5.00 7.36
C GLY A 486 -0.41 5.48 7.53
N CYS A 487 -0.18 6.78 7.41
CA CYS A 487 1.17 7.35 7.51
C CYS A 487 1.15 8.81 7.91
N ASP A 488 2.31 9.35 8.21
CA ASP A 488 2.54 10.80 8.33
C ASP A 488 4.00 11.15 8.08
N ILE A 489 4.24 12.41 7.71
CA ILE A 489 5.57 13.01 7.65
C ILE A 489 5.53 14.34 8.39
N HIS A 490 6.28 14.45 9.48
CA HIS A 490 6.40 15.67 10.25
C HIS A 490 7.85 15.94 10.67
N ASP A 491 8.31 17.17 10.49
CA ASP A 491 9.65 17.60 10.88
C ASP A 491 10.75 16.66 10.35
N SER A 492 10.60 16.20 9.10
CA SER A 492 11.49 15.22 8.45
C SER A 492 11.53 13.85 9.14
N VAL A 493 10.50 13.49 9.89
CA VAL A 493 10.28 12.13 10.38
C VAL A 493 9.19 11.49 9.54
N MET A 494 9.55 10.48 8.77
CA MET A 494 8.61 9.68 7.99
C MET A 494 8.11 8.52 8.86
N SER A 495 6.80 8.36 9.01
CA SER A 495 6.21 7.29 9.83
C SER A 495 5.15 6.53 9.07
N LEU A 496 5.16 5.21 9.18
CA LEU A 496 4.18 4.30 8.60
C LEU A 496 3.48 3.52 9.71
N THR A 497 2.15 3.49 9.69
CA THR A 497 1.35 2.71 10.63
C THR A 497 1.23 1.28 10.14
N LEU A 498 1.65 0.33 10.96
CA LEU A 498 1.77 -1.08 10.61
C LEU A 498 0.56 -1.91 11.05
N ILE A 499 0.12 -1.75 12.32
CA ILE A 499 -1.00 -2.48 12.92
C ILE A 499 -1.78 -1.54 13.83
N LYS A 500 -3.12 -1.63 13.79
CA LYS A 500 -4.04 -0.95 14.71
C LYS A 500 -5.04 -1.98 15.26
N SER A 501 -4.86 -2.39 16.51
CA SER A 501 -5.68 -3.41 17.15
C SER A 501 -6.80 -2.82 18.02
N GLY A 502 -7.88 -2.39 17.39
CA GLY A 502 -9.10 -1.95 18.08
C GLY A 502 -9.86 -3.11 18.74
N ILE A 503 -10.93 -2.77 19.47
CA ILE A 503 -11.82 -3.75 20.11
C ILE A 503 -13.29 -3.60 19.71
N PHE A 504 -13.62 -2.64 18.86
CA PHE A 504 -14.99 -2.39 18.40
C PHE A 504 -14.99 -1.89 16.94
N PRO A 505 -15.85 -2.44 16.08
CA PRO A 505 -16.90 -3.45 16.34
C PRO A 505 -16.38 -4.90 16.42
N ASP A 506 -15.14 -5.18 16.00
CA ASP A 506 -14.49 -6.47 16.17
C ASP A 506 -13.59 -6.46 17.42
N PRO A 507 -13.91 -7.25 18.47
CA PRO A 507 -13.12 -7.27 19.71
C PRO A 507 -11.75 -7.91 19.57
N GLN A 508 -11.47 -8.57 18.44
CA GLN A 508 -10.18 -9.23 18.13
C GLN A 508 -9.53 -8.64 16.88
N ALA A 509 -9.89 -7.40 16.51
CA ALA A 509 -9.37 -6.73 15.33
C ALA A 509 -7.83 -6.76 15.31
N ASP A 510 -7.27 -7.18 14.19
CA ASP A 510 -5.83 -7.22 13.92
C ASP A 510 -4.99 -8.10 14.88
N GLN A 511 -5.61 -9.02 15.64
CA GLN A 511 -4.87 -10.02 16.38
C GLN A 511 -4.40 -11.18 15.49
N GLY A 512 -3.28 -11.83 15.91
CA GLY A 512 -2.67 -12.99 15.25
C GLY A 512 -1.59 -12.59 14.22
N LEU A 513 -1.34 -13.50 13.27
CA LEU A 513 -0.22 -13.38 12.35
C LEU A 513 -0.45 -12.33 11.27
N HIS A 514 0.51 -11.42 11.11
CA HIS A 514 0.63 -10.44 10.02
C HIS A 514 1.93 -10.65 9.27
N GLU A 515 1.89 -10.55 7.94
CA GLU A 515 3.05 -10.56 7.07
C GLU A 515 2.94 -9.39 6.10
N PHE A 516 3.98 -8.56 6.03
CA PHE A 516 4.01 -7.39 5.15
C PHE A 516 5.44 -6.93 4.91
N THR A 517 5.63 -6.18 3.84
CA THR A 517 6.91 -5.55 3.52
C THR A 517 6.73 -4.04 3.39
N TYR A 518 7.66 -3.31 3.96
CA TYR A 518 7.86 -1.89 3.66
C TYR A 518 9.34 -1.66 3.39
N SER A 519 9.66 -0.56 2.72
CA SER A 519 11.02 -0.31 2.29
C SER A 519 11.40 1.15 2.51
N LEU A 520 12.68 1.39 2.82
CA LEU A 520 13.29 2.71 2.72
C LEU A 520 14.06 2.78 1.40
N TYR A 521 13.78 3.81 0.60
CA TYR A 521 14.39 4.00 -0.71
C TYR A 521 15.00 5.39 -0.85
N PRO A 522 16.30 5.57 -0.51
CA PRO A 522 17.03 6.81 -0.78
C PRO A 522 17.34 6.97 -2.27
N HIS A 523 17.15 8.18 -2.80
CA HIS A 523 17.29 8.44 -4.23
C HIS A 523 17.80 9.86 -4.52
N ARG A 524 18.28 10.07 -5.76
CA ARG A 524 18.65 11.38 -6.29
C ARG A 524 17.42 12.09 -6.84
N GLY A 525 17.37 13.41 -6.65
CA GLY A 525 16.30 14.26 -7.16
C GLY A 525 14.97 14.10 -6.41
N ASP A 526 13.88 14.39 -7.09
CA ASP A 526 12.50 14.17 -6.59
C ASP A 526 12.02 12.73 -6.87
N PHE A 527 10.83 12.37 -6.38
CA PHE A 527 10.26 11.04 -6.55
C PHE A 527 10.16 10.58 -8.02
N ARG A 528 10.00 11.52 -8.98
CA ARG A 528 9.92 11.19 -10.42
C ARG A 528 11.28 10.81 -10.96
N ARG A 529 12.30 11.65 -10.74
CA ARG A 529 13.68 11.42 -11.19
C ARG A 529 14.35 10.30 -10.43
N GLY A 530 14.02 10.15 -9.16
CA GLY A 530 14.49 9.07 -8.30
C GLY A 530 13.89 7.70 -8.61
N GLY A 531 12.87 7.63 -9.48
CA GLY A 531 12.26 6.36 -9.86
C GLY A 531 11.37 5.72 -8.79
N VAL A 532 10.92 6.49 -7.78
CA VAL A 532 10.11 6.01 -6.65
C VAL A 532 8.88 5.23 -7.11
N ILE A 533 8.19 5.71 -8.15
CA ILE A 533 7.01 5.04 -8.70
C ILE A 533 7.37 3.64 -9.22
N ARG A 534 8.47 3.51 -9.97
CA ARG A 534 8.92 2.23 -10.54
C ARG A 534 9.32 1.23 -9.46
N GLU A 535 10.06 1.67 -8.45
CA GLU A 535 10.45 0.84 -7.30
C GLU A 535 9.23 0.40 -6.47
N ALA A 536 8.23 1.28 -6.32
CA ALA A 536 6.99 0.95 -5.62
C ALA A 536 6.15 -0.10 -6.39
N TYR A 537 6.10 -0.01 -7.71
CA TYR A 537 5.49 -1.05 -8.54
C TYR A 537 6.30 -2.35 -8.53
N ASP A 538 7.62 -2.29 -8.56
CA ASP A 538 8.48 -3.47 -8.47
C ASP A 538 8.27 -4.24 -7.16
N LEU A 539 8.15 -3.54 -6.03
CA LEU A 539 7.84 -4.14 -4.73
C LEU A 539 6.47 -4.84 -4.71
N ASN A 540 5.46 -4.26 -5.38
CA ASN A 540 4.07 -4.75 -5.34
C ASN A 540 3.76 -5.79 -6.44
N CYS A 541 4.57 -5.86 -7.48
CA CYS A 541 4.34 -6.70 -8.65
C CYS A 541 5.64 -7.44 -9.03
N PRO A 542 5.99 -8.52 -8.32
CA PRO A 542 7.22 -9.27 -8.57
C PRO A 542 7.23 -9.89 -9.98
N LEU A 543 8.44 -10.17 -10.51
CA LEU A 543 8.59 -10.95 -11.73
C LEU A 543 8.08 -12.38 -11.49
N ILE A 544 7.33 -12.92 -12.45
CA ILE A 544 6.91 -14.32 -12.44
C ILE A 544 7.90 -15.12 -13.28
N ILE A 545 8.40 -16.21 -12.73
CA ILE A 545 9.42 -17.03 -13.36
C ILE A 545 8.93 -18.48 -13.48
N GLN A 546 9.15 -19.10 -14.65
CA GLN A 546 8.80 -20.49 -14.91
C GLN A 546 9.98 -21.20 -15.59
N ARG A 547 10.20 -22.46 -15.22
CA ARG A 547 11.21 -23.32 -15.87
C ARG A 547 10.55 -24.06 -17.02
N GLU A 548 11.17 -23.98 -18.19
CA GLU A 548 10.61 -24.53 -19.42
C GLU A 548 11.66 -25.26 -20.28
N ASN A 549 11.17 -26.03 -21.22
CA ASN A 549 12.00 -26.76 -22.19
C ASN A 549 11.51 -26.52 -23.61
N GLY A 550 12.44 -26.19 -24.52
CA GLY A 550 12.12 -26.10 -25.95
C GLY A 550 11.31 -24.86 -26.31
N ILE A 551 11.57 -23.73 -25.63
CA ILE A 551 10.98 -22.44 -25.96
C ILE A 551 12.01 -21.60 -26.71
N LYS A 552 11.54 -20.82 -27.67
CA LYS A 552 12.34 -19.88 -28.44
C LYS A 552 13.00 -18.86 -27.55
N THR A 553 14.32 -18.83 -27.54
CA THR A 553 15.12 -17.91 -26.73
C THR A 553 15.16 -16.52 -27.34
N GLU A 554 14.08 -15.80 -27.20
CA GLU A 554 13.96 -14.37 -27.56
C GLU A 554 13.28 -13.62 -26.42
N SER A 555 13.81 -12.45 -26.07
CA SER A 555 13.14 -11.52 -25.17
C SER A 555 12.40 -10.49 -25.99
N TRP A 556 11.12 -10.30 -25.71
CA TRP A 556 10.29 -9.33 -26.43
C TRP A 556 9.24 -8.67 -25.55
N SER A 557 8.86 -7.45 -25.92
CA SER A 557 7.76 -6.70 -25.31
C SER A 557 6.52 -6.80 -26.18
N PHE A 558 5.39 -7.14 -25.57
CA PHE A 558 4.08 -7.08 -26.22
C PHE A 558 3.66 -5.62 -26.46
N LEU A 559 3.89 -4.77 -25.45
CA LEU A 559 3.60 -3.34 -25.50
C LEU A 559 4.82 -2.55 -25.02
N ARG A 560 5.28 -1.62 -25.84
CA ARG A 560 6.40 -0.74 -25.50
C ARG A 560 6.00 0.72 -25.67
N ILE A 561 6.21 1.51 -24.63
CA ILE A 561 6.08 2.97 -24.65
C ILE A 561 7.49 3.56 -24.63
N ALA A 562 7.76 4.51 -25.51
CA ALA A 562 9.07 5.11 -25.66
C ALA A 562 9.37 6.14 -24.53
N GLU A 563 8.33 6.79 -24.04
CA GLU A 563 8.42 7.82 -23.01
C GLU A 563 8.47 7.19 -21.62
N GLU A 564 9.53 7.48 -20.88
CA GLU A 564 9.79 6.89 -19.57
C GLU A 564 8.80 7.33 -18.46
N ASN A 565 8.08 8.43 -18.68
CA ASN A 565 7.11 8.99 -17.73
C ASN A 565 5.67 8.55 -17.99
N ILE A 566 5.44 7.66 -18.95
CA ILE A 566 4.12 7.12 -19.28
C ILE A 566 4.07 5.65 -18.89
N PHE A 567 3.02 5.29 -18.14
CA PHE A 567 2.76 3.92 -17.70
C PHE A 567 1.42 3.46 -18.27
N THR A 568 1.34 2.20 -18.71
CA THR A 568 0.09 1.52 -19.04
C THR A 568 -0.26 0.61 -17.87
N ASP A 569 -1.31 0.94 -17.16
CA ASP A 569 -1.78 0.12 -16.03
C ASP A 569 -2.52 -1.12 -16.55
N THR A 570 -3.52 -0.94 -17.39
CA THR A 570 -4.48 -1.97 -17.76
C THR A 570 -4.46 -2.24 -19.26
N VAL A 571 -4.53 -3.52 -19.61
CA VAL A 571 -4.82 -4.04 -20.95
C VAL A 571 -5.81 -5.18 -20.76
N ASN A 572 -7.04 -4.99 -21.20
CA ASN A 572 -8.12 -5.98 -21.09
C ASN A 572 -8.91 -6.09 -22.39
N ASN A 573 -9.74 -7.12 -22.50
CA ASN A 573 -10.67 -7.28 -23.62
C ASN A 573 -11.92 -6.40 -23.35
N ALA A 574 -12.45 -5.75 -24.38
CA ALA A 574 -13.69 -5.01 -24.24
C ALA A 574 -14.85 -5.92 -23.80
N GLU A 575 -15.75 -5.40 -22.96
CA GLU A 575 -16.94 -6.13 -22.51
C GLU A 575 -17.87 -6.48 -23.67
N GLU A 576 -18.00 -5.55 -24.62
CA GLU A 576 -18.79 -5.74 -25.84
C GLU A 576 -17.87 -5.74 -27.07
N GLY A 577 -17.82 -6.87 -27.79
CA GLY A 577 -17.01 -7.01 -29.01
C GLY A 577 -15.67 -7.71 -28.78
N ASP A 578 -14.80 -7.60 -29.80
CA ASP A 578 -13.47 -8.24 -29.84
C ASP A 578 -12.31 -7.22 -29.71
N ASP A 579 -12.61 -5.98 -29.40
CA ASP A 579 -11.63 -4.91 -29.23
C ASP A 579 -10.84 -5.07 -27.92
N LEU A 580 -9.65 -4.45 -27.87
CA LEU A 580 -8.76 -4.40 -26.69
C LEU A 580 -8.79 -3.01 -26.08
#